data_e596c3a6d38fff5f71253056a5fdce20
#
_entry.id   e596c3a6d38fff5f71253056a5fdce20
#
_cell.length_a   1.000
_cell.length_b   1.000
_cell.length_c   1.000
_cell.angle_alpha   90.00
_cell.angle_beta   90.00
_cell.angle_gamma   90.00
#
_symmetry.space_group_name_H-M   'P 1'
#
loop_
_entity.id
_entity.type
_entity.pdbx_description
1 polymer ?
#
loop_
_entity_poly.entity_id
_entity_poly.type
_entity_poly.pdbx_seq_one_letter_code
_entity_poly.pdbx_strand_id
1 'polypeptide(L)'
;MEVRNRGSYEIAHREMVAEGADLRVQVLTLVAGQRVPWHYHSEVTDSFVCLEGPTVVETRPPHKIYQLKPGQRCVVGPNTAHTVHGIDDGPCKFMLIQGVGTYDFMPIVE
;
A
#
# COMPACT_ATOMS: atom_id res chain seq x y z
N MET A 1 13.59 -8.49 9.89
CA MET A 1 12.53 -9.22 9.64
C MET A 1 11.29 -8.40 9.57
N GLU A 2 10.50 -8.77 8.72
CA GLU A 2 9.37 -8.08 8.52
C GLU A 2 8.37 -8.31 9.55
N VAL A 3 7.80 -7.31 10.02
CA VAL A 3 6.79 -7.43 10.99
C VAL A 3 5.51 -7.65 10.31
N ARG A 4 5.08 -8.84 10.37
CA ARG A 4 3.92 -9.14 9.67
C ARG A 4 2.75 -9.30 10.50
N ASN A 5 2.90 -9.33 11.74
CA ASN A 5 1.81 -9.61 12.56
C ASN A 5 0.92 -8.43 12.79
N ARG A 6 1.29 -7.30 12.28
CA ARG A 6 0.44 -6.21 12.37
C ARG A 6 -0.42 -6.22 11.20
N GLY A 7 -1.66 -6.50 11.30
CA GLY A 7 -2.52 -6.65 10.19
C GLY A 7 -2.33 -7.95 9.48
N SER A 8 -1.26 -8.66 9.79
CA SER A 8 -1.05 -10.02 9.34
C SER A 8 -1.42 -10.29 7.92
N TYR A 9 -0.78 -9.65 7.01
CA TYR A 9 -1.01 -9.94 5.61
C TYR A 9 0.28 -10.42 4.97
N GLU A 10 0.13 -11.12 3.87
CA GLU A 10 1.26 -11.67 3.14
C GLU A 10 1.46 -10.97 1.83
N ILE A 11 2.72 -10.77 1.46
CA ILE A 11 3.07 -10.29 0.15
C ILE A 11 4.16 -11.19 -0.39
N ALA A 12 4.21 -11.34 -1.72
CA ALA A 12 5.18 -12.23 -2.33
C ALA A 12 6.60 -11.73 -2.13
N HIS A 13 6.80 -10.42 -2.22
CA HIS A 13 8.13 -9.87 -2.10
C HIS A 13 8.06 -8.42 -1.64
N ARG A 14 8.98 -8.04 -0.80
CA ARG A 14 9.13 -6.68 -0.32
C ARG A 14 10.59 -6.28 -0.46
N GLU A 15 10.83 -5.18 -1.14
CA GLU A 15 12.17 -4.66 -1.29
C GLU A 15 12.22 -3.26 -0.69
N MET A 16 13.07 -3.07 0.31
CA MET A 16 13.25 -1.75 0.90
C MET A 16 14.22 -0.98 0.02
N VAL A 17 13.78 0.12 -0.54
CA VAL A 17 14.60 0.94 -1.42
C VAL A 17 15.37 1.98 -0.63
N ALA A 18 14.69 2.65 0.30
CA ALA A 18 15.33 3.68 1.12
C ALA A 18 14.52 3.86 2.39
N GLU A 19 15.19 4.13 3.48
CA GLU A 19 14.51 4.31 4.75
C GLU A 19 15.23 5.32 5.61
N GLY A 20 14.49 6.24 6.18
CA GLY A 20 14.97 7.20 7.16
C GLY A 20 14.04 7.22 8.34
N ALA A 21 14.26 8.14 9.25
CA ALA A 21 13.45 8.23 10.46
C ALA A 21 12.00 8.58 10.15
N ASP A 22 11.75 9.31 9.08
CA ASP A 22 10.43 9.81 8.74
C ASP A 22 10.01 9.49 7.30
N LEU A 23 10.70 8.54 6.66
CA LEU A 23 10.42 8.20 5.27
C LEU A 23 10.78 6.75 5.01
N ARG A 24 9.91 6.05 4.28
CA ARG A 24 10.17 4.69 3.83
C ARG A 24 9.79 4.60 2.36
N VAL A 25 10.66 4.00 1.57
CA VAL A 25 10.39 3.74 0.16
C VAL A 25 10.63 2.27 -0.09
N GLN A 26 9.62 1.59 -0.57
CA GLN A 26 9.73 0.15 -0.79
C GLN A 26 8.96 -0.26 -2.02
N VAL A 27 9.32 -1.40 -2.58
CA VAL A 27 8.62 -1.99 -3.69
C VAL A 27 7.96 -3.28 -3.20
N LEU A 28 6.66 -3.38 -3.41
CA LEU A 28 5.89 -4.53 -2.97
C LEU A 28 5.38 -5.30 -4.19
N THR A 29 5.48 -6.62 -4.12
CA THR A 29 4.94 -7.50 -5.15
C THR A 29 3.86 -8.35 -4.53
N LEU A 30 2.67 -8.30 -5.12
CA LEU A 30 1.55 -9.14 -4.70
C LEU A 30 1.30 -10.15 -5.82
N VAL A 31 1.15 -11.42 -5.44
CA VAL A 31 0.69 -12.41 -6.39
C VAL A 31 -0.82 -12.51 -6.33
N ALA A 32 -1.42 -13.26 -7.23
CA ALA A 32 -2.87 -13.39 -7.27
C ALA A 32 -3.41 -13.80 -5.90
N GLY A 33 -4.47 -13.16 -5.49
CA GLY A 33 -5.12 -13.44 -4.21
C GLY A 33 -4.55 -12.69 -3.01
N GLN A 34 -3.42 -12.04 -3.17
CA GLN A 34 -2.84 -11.26 -2.08
C GLN A 34 -3.32 -9.82 -2.13
N ARG A 35 -3.40 -9.20 -0.97
CA ARG A 35 -3.72 -7.78 -0.89
C ARG A 35 -3.19 -7.20 0.40
N VAL A 36 -2.95 -5.89 0.37
CA VAL A 36 -2.70 -5.14 1.59
C VAL A 36 -4.09 -4.84 2.16
N PRO A 37 -4.43 -5.37 3.34
CA PRO A 37 -5.80 -5.24 3.86
C PRO A 37 -6.14 -3.80 4.22
N TRP A 38 -7.41 -3.55 4.48
CA TRP A 38 -7.87 -2.23 4.86
C TRP A 38 -7.15 -1.77 6.13
N HIS A 39 -6.57 -0.60 6.06
CA HIS A 39 -5.84 0.00 7.18
C HIS A 39 -5.70 1.49 6.94
N TYR A 40 -5.16 2.20 7.91
CA TYR A 40 -4.80 3.59 7.74
C TYR A 40 -3.52 3.87 8.50
N HIS A 41 -2.90 5.00 8.21
CA HIS A 41 -1.71 5.48 8.92
C HIS A 41 -2.08 6.81 9.56
N SER A 42 -1.55 7.08 10.75
CA SER A 42 -1.96 8.28 11.46
C SER A 42 -1.17 9.52 11.05
N GLU A 43 0.04 9.33 10.54
CA GLU A 43 0.90 10.47 10.21
C GLU A 43 1.40 10.50 8.77
N VAL A 44 1.72 9.35 8.20
CA VAL A 44 2.35 9.35 6.89
C VAL A 44 1.32 9.40 5.77
N THR A 45 1.75 9.95 4.64
CA THR A 45 1.03 9.90 3.40
C THR A 45 1.61 8.75 2.58
N ASP A 46 0.76 7.96 1.97
CA ASP A 46 1.19 6.89 1.07
C ASP A 46 1.09 7.37 -0.36
N SER A 47 2.20 7.30 -1.10
CA SER A 47 2.19 7.55 -2.53
C SER A 47 2.47 6.23 -3.23
N PHE A 48 1.56 5.82 -4.08
CA PHE A 48 1.66 4.55 -4.81
C PHE A 48 2.02 4.82 -6.26
N VAL A 49 3.04 4.13 -6.76
CA VAL A 49 3.42 4.21 -8.17
C VAL A 49 3.34 2.80 -8.73
N CYS A 50 2.46 2.58 -9.69
CA CYS A 50 2.32 1.26 -10.29
C CYS A 50 3.52 0.93 -11.15
N LEU A 51 4.13 -0.23 -10.94
CA LEU A 51 5.22 -0.73 -11.76
C LEU A 51 4.75 -1.82 -12.70
N GLU A 52 3.95 -2.75 -12.17
CA GLU A 52 3.34 -3.80 -12.97
C GLU A 52 1.93 -3.96 -12.45
N GLY A 53 0.99 -4.01 -13.32
CA GLY A 53 -0.35 -3.99 -12.82
C GLY A 53 -1.37 -4.59 -13.74
N PRO A 54 -2.57 -4.05 -13.70
CA PRO A 54 -2.94 -2.83 -12.95
C PRO A 54 -2.94 -3.02 -11.45
N THR A 55 -2.57 -1.95 -10.75
CA THR A 55 -2.64 -1.90 -9.30
C THR A 55 -3.90 -1.13 -8.92
N VAL A 56 -4.67 -1.65 -7.99
CA VAL A 56 -5.91 -1.00 -7.55
C VAL A 56 -5.72 -0.51 -6.12
N VAL A 57 -6.00 0.77 -5.89
CA VAL A 57 -6.00 1.37 -4.56
C VAL A 57 -7.43 1.80 -4.28
N GLU A 58 -8.00 1.33 -3.19
CA GLU A 58 -9.35 1.73 -2.79
C GLU A 58 -9.27 2.50 -1.49
N THR A 59 -10.05 3.55 -1.38
CA THR A 59 -10.12 4.37 -0.17
C THR A 59 -11.56 4.52 0.28
N ARG A 60 -11.76 4.86 1.56
CA ARG A 60 -13.09 5.16 2.10
C ARG A 60 -12.97 5.95 3.38
N PRO A 61 -14.05 6.65 3.85
CA PRO A 61 -15.22 7.06 3.10
C PRO A 61 -14.96 8.37 2.38
N PRO A 62 -15.58 8.62 1.27
CA PRO A 62 -16.44 7.71 0.52
C PRO A 62 -15.61 6.70 -0.24
N HIS A 63 -16.23 5.60 -0.64
CA HIS A 63 -15.49 4.55 -1.35
C HIS A 63 -15.09 5.03 -2.74
N LYS A 64 -13.79 5.02 -2.99
CA LYS A 64 -13.24 5.40 -4.29
C LYS A 64 -12.28 4.31 -4.72
N ILE A 65 -12.19 4.11 -6.01
CA ILE A 65 -11.33 3.08 -6.59
C ILE A 65 -10.43 3.73 -7.62
N TYR A 66 -9.13 3.55 -7.46
CA TYR A 66 -8.14 4.06 -8.39
C TYR A 66 -7.44 2.88 -9.04
N GLN A 67 -7.58 2.76 -10.37
CA GLN A 67 -6.89 1.72 -11.12
C GLN A 67 -5.67 2.34 -11.75
N LEU A 68 -4.51 1.86 -11.41
CA LEU A 68 -3.25 2.44 -11.88
C LEU A 68 -2.59 1.50 -12.87
N LYS A 69 -2.31 2.02 -14.06
CA LYS A 69 -1.49 1.33 -15.04
C LYS A 69 -0.03 1.65 -14.74
N PRO A 70 0.92 0.87 -15.28
CA PRO A 70 2.34 1.14 -15.03
C PRO A 70 2.68 2.59 -15.29
N GLY A 71 3.36 3.20 -14.34
CA GLY A 71 3.76 4.60 -14.38
C GLY A 71 2.75 5.58 -13.79
N GLN A 72 1.52 5.13 -13.55
CA GLN A 72 0.52 6.00 -12.92
C GLN A 72 0.62 5.92 -11.40
N ARG A 73 0.14 6.93 -10.73
CA ARG A 73 0.27 7.01 -9.28
C ARG A 73 -0.94 7.66 -8.65
N CYS A 74 -1.10 7.39 -7.35
CA CYS A 74 -2.09 8.10 -6.56
C CYS A 74 -1.54 8.29 -5.15
N VAL A 75 -2.17 9.15 -4.39
CA VAL A 75 -1.72 9.53 -3.06
C VAL A 75 -2.87 9.35 -2.08
N VAL A 76 -2.58 8.74 -0.94
CA VAL A 76 -3.55 8.56 0.13
C VAL A 76 -3.01 9.25 1.37
N GLY A 77 -3.72 10.23 1.88
CA GLY A 77 -3.29 10.98 3.05
C GLY A 77 -3.47 10.22 4.36
N PRO A 78 -2.96 10.79 5.46
CA PRO A 78 -3.12 10.15 6.76
C PRO A 78 -4.59 10.05 7.15
N ASN A 79 -4.86 9.10 8.01
CA ASN A 79 -6.20 8.84 8.54
C ASN A 79 -7.25 8.51 7.48
N THR A 80 -6.80 8.02 6.33
CA THR A 80 -7.69 7.60 5.25
C THR A 80 -7.57 6.10 5.11
N ALA A 81 -8.67 5.38 5.33
CA ALA A 81 -8.68 3.93 5.20
C ALA A 81 -8.46 3.52 3.74
N HIS A 82 -7.61 2.55 3.52
CA HIS A 82 -7.33 2.09 2.15
C HIS A 82 -6.89 0.63 2.11
N THR A 83 -7.02 0.05 0.93
CA THR A 83 -6.55 -1.31 0.64
C THR A 83 -5.93 -1.30 -0.75
N VAL A 84 -5.01 -2.23 -1.01
CA VAL A 84 -4.29 -2.28 -2.28
C VAL A 84 -4.25 -3.73 -2.77
N HIS A 85 -4.53 -3.92 -4.04
CA HIS A 85 -4.51 -5.25 -4.64
C HIS A 85 -4.36 -5.12 -6.16
N GLY A 86 -4.16 -6.25 -6.84
CA GLY A 86 -4.21 -6.25 -8.29
C GLY A 86 -5.65 -6.25 -8.78
N ILE A 87 -5.85 -5.91 -10.04
CA ILE A 87 -7.19 -5.91 -10.61
C ILE A 87 -7.70 -7.35 -10.63
N ASP A 88 -8.97 -7.53 -10.26
CA ASP A 88 -9.60 -8.84 -10.17
C ASP A 88 -8.80 -9.80 -9.30
N ASP A 89 -8.17 -9.27 -8.24
CA ASP A 89 -7.29 -10.01 -7.36
C ASP A 89 -6.10 -10.66 -8.06
N GLY A 90 -5.71 -10.10 -9.19
CA GLY A 90 -4.55 -10.58 -9.92
C GLY A 90 -3.26 -10.04 -9.32
N PRO A 91 -2.13 -10.36 -9.96
CA PRO A 91 -0.83 -9.91 -9.44
C PRO A 91 -0.58 -8.45 -9.76
N CYS A 92 0.26 -7.81 -8.96
CA CYS A 92 0.70 -6.45 -9.24
C CYS A 92 1.99 -6.15 -8.50
N LYS A 93 2.64 -5.06 -8.90
CA LYS A 93 3.87 -4.61 -8.29
C LYS A 93 3.86 -3.11 -8.27
N PHE A 94 4.17 -2.52 -7.13
CA PHE A 94 4.12 -1.08 -7.01
C PHE A 94 5.17 -0.56 -6.05
N MET A 95 5.58 0.68 -6.26
CA MET A 95 6.46 1.36 -5.33
C MET A 95 5.59 2.15 -4.38
N LEU A 96 5.92 2.06 -3.10
CA LEU A 96 5.18 2.72 -2.04
C LEU A 96 6.13 3.67 -1.32
N ILE A 97 5.79 4.95 -1.35
CA ILE A 97 6.56 5.99 -0.69
C ILE A 97 5.71 6.45 0.49
N GLN A 98 6.22 6.23 1.70
CA GLN A 98 5.49 6.54 2.92
C GLN A 98 6.23 7.60 3.71
N GLY A 99 5.68 8.75 3.81
CA GLY A 99 6.25 9.87 4.52
C GLY A 99 5.39 11.12 4.33
N VAL A 100 5.72 12.17 4.95
CA VAL A 100 6.78 12.32 5.92
C VAL A 100 6.15 12.19 7.29
N GLY A 101 6.80 11.50 8.23
CA GLY A 101 6.26 11.32 9.58
C GLY A 101 6.60 9.95 10.11
N THR A 102 6.14 9.67 11.32
CA THR A 102 6.37 8.38 11.95
C THR A 102 5.42 7.34 11.36
N TYR A 103 5.98 6.24 10.88
CA TYR A 103 5.19 5.19 10.30
C TYR A 103 4.43 4.40 11.37
N ASP A 104 3.16 4.12 11.11
CA ASP A 104 2.39 3.18 11.90
C ASP A 104 1.46 2.43 10.93
N PHE A 105 0.83 1.39 11.42
CA PHE A 105 -0.09 0.59 10.61
C PHE A 105 -1.28 0.26 11.49
N MET A 106 -2.43 0.84 11.16
CA MET A 106 -3.64 0.70 11.97
C MET A 106 -4.64 -0.14 11.20
N PRO A 107 -4.69 -1.46 11.46
CA PRO A 107 -5.60 -2.32 10.71
C PRO A 107 -7.04 -2.03 11.06
N ILE A 108 -7.91 -2.22 10.10
CA ILE A 108 -9.34 -2.03 10.29
C ILE A 108 -9.97 -3.41 10.36
N VAL A 109 -10.61 -3.69 11.47
CA VAL A 109 -11.26 -4.96 11.69
C VAL A 109 -12.71 -4.81 11.29
N GLU A 110 -13.17 -5.70 10.43
CA GLU A 110 -14.52 -5.61 9.92
C GLU A 110 -15.37 -6.74 10.39
#